data_6b6f20ccfc57866a8111fbbbc4799a34
#
_entry.id   6b6f20ccfc57866a8111fbbbc4799a34
#
_cell.length_a   1.000
_cell.length_b   1.000
_cell.length_c   1.000
_cell.angle_alpha   90.00
_cell.angle_beta   90.00
_cell.angle_gamma   90.00
#
_symmetry.space_group_name_H-M   'P 1'
#
loop_
_entity.id
_entity.type
_entity.pdbx_description
1 polymer ?
#
loop_
_entity_poly.entity_id
_entity_poly.type
_entity_poly.pdbx_seq_one_letter_code
_entity_poly.pdbx_strand_id
1 'polypeptide(L)'
;EGRILVTHGTDTMVETAAVLAHGLAVADKTVVLTGAMVPFAFGSSDGLFNLGSALSFVQVLPAGVYIAMNGRCFAWHNVRKNKAEGVFEEIR
;
A
#
# COMPACT_ATOMS: atom_id res chain seq x y z
N GLU A 1 3.06 -5.03 17.69
CA GLU A 1 1.77 -4.63 17.21
C GLU A 1 1.26 -5.57 16.15
N GLY A 2 -0.05 -5.75 16.10
CA GLY A 2 -0.66 -6.62 15.11
C GLY A 2 -1.04 -5.91 13.81
N ARG A 3 -1.10 -4.59 13.82
CA ARG A 3 -1.53 -3.79 12.67
C ARG A 3 -0.52 -2.69 12.42
N ILE A 4 0.01 -2.66 11.19
CA ILE A 4 1.13 -1.78 10.85
C ILE A 4 0.80 -1.04 9.57
N LEU A 5 0.94 0.27 9.61
CA LEU A 5 0.77 1.13 8.45
C LEU A 5 2.15 1.66 8.04
N VAL A 6 2.50 1.50 6.78
CA VAL A 6 3.81 1.89 6.25
C VAL A 6 3.60 2.89 5.11
N THR A 7 4.28 4.04 5.21
CA THR A 7 4.32 4.96 4.09
C THR A 7 5.60 4.70 3.29
N HIS A 8 5.50 4.75 1.96
CA HIS A 8 6.56 4.30 1.08
C HIS A 8 6.47 4.98 -0.27
N GLY A 9 7.58 5.14 -0.94
CA GLY A 9 7.58 5.63 -2.31
C GLY A 9 6.90 4.62 -3.23
N THR A 10 6.26 5.12 -4.28
CA THR A 10 5.41 4.24 -5.11
C THR A 10 6.19 3.41 -6.12
N ASP A 11 7.42 3.80 -6.48
CA ASP A 11 8.16 3.09 -7.51
C ASP A 11 8.58 1.69 -7.10
N THR A 12 8.87 1.48 -5.82
CA THR A 12 9.33 0.19 -5.31
C THR A 12 8.39 -0.40 -4.25
N MET A 13 7.19 0.14 -4.14
CA MET A 13 6.24 -0.29 -3.11
C MET A 13 5.85 -1.76 -3.26
N VAL A 14 5.60 -2.21 -4.49
CA VAL A 14 5.21 -3.59 -4.75
C VAL A 14 6.32 -4.56 -4.35
N GLU A 15 7.56 -4.22 -4.66
CA GLU A 15 8.72 -5.05 -4.28
C GLU A 15 8.87 -5.13 -2.76
N THR A 16 8.71 -4.00 -2.08
CA THR A 16 8.80 -3.98 -0.62
C THR A 16 7.69 -4.81 0.00
N ALA A 17 6.48 -4.71 -0.54
CA ALA A 17 5.36 -5.52 -0.06
C ALA A 17 5.66 -7.01 -0.18
N ALA A 18 6.25 -7.43 -1.29
CA ALA A 18 6.63 -8.84 -1.49
C ALA A 18 7.66 -9.30 -0.46
N VAL A 19 8.67 -8.46 -0.19
CA VAL A 19 9.69 -8.78 0.81
C VAL A 19 9.05 -8.93 2.18
N LEU A 20 8.17 -8.03 2.56
CA LEU A 20 7.49 -8.09 3.85
C LEU A 20 6.61 -9.34 3.96
N ALA A 21 5.94 -9.70 2.88
CA ALA A 21 5.03 -10.86 2.87
C ALA A 21 5.78 -12.17 3.10
N HIS A 22 7.04 -12.23 2.71
CA HIS A 22 7.86 -13.42 2.91
C HIS A 22 8.59 -13.42 4.25
N GLY A 23 8.45 -12.34 5.04
CA GLY A 23 9.12 -12.24 6.33
C GLY A 23 8.33 -12.88 7.44
N LEU A 24 9.00 -13.67 8.28
CA LEU A 24 8.35 -14.33 9.41
C LEU A 24 7.89 -13.32 10.47
N ALA A 25 8.57 -12.18 10.56
CA ALA A 25 8.26 -11.18 11.58
C ALA A 25 6.86 -10.58 11.42
N VAL A 26 6.27 -10.66 10.23
CA VAL A 26 4.94 -10.11 9.98
C VAL A 26 3.91 -11.17 9.63
N ALA A 27 4.22 -12.46 9.85
CA ALA A 27 3.38 -13.56 9.39
C ALA A 27 1.95 -13.51 9.96
N ASP A 28 1.79 -13.00 11.18
CA ASP A 28 0.48 -12.93 11.83
C ASP A 28 -0.02 -11.49 11.97
N LYS A 29 0.52 -10.58 11.17
CA LYS A 29 0.20 -9.17 11.27
C LYS A 29 -0.51 -8.68 10.02
N THR A 30 -1.25 -7.59 10.18
CA THR A 30 -1.84 -6.86 9.04
C THR A 30 -0.94 -5.69 8.72
N VAL A 31 -0.37 -5.67 7.53
CA VAL A 31 0.54 -4.62 7.10
C VAL A 31 -0.05 -3.97 5.86
N VAL A 32 -0.23 -2.67 5.89
CA VAL A 32 -0.75 -1.92 4.75
C VAL A 32 0.26 -0.85 4.36
N LEU A 33 0.72 -0.91 3.11
CA LEU A 33 1.62 0.10 2.56
C LEU A 33 0.81 1.09 1.75
N THR A 34 1.19 2.36 1.85
CA THR A 34 0.58 3.42 1.06
C THR A 34 1.61 4.51 0.79
N GLY A 35 1.26 5.42 -0.08
CA GLY A 35 2.14 6.53 -0.41
C GLY A 35 1.40 7.54 -1.27
N ALA A 36 2.14 8.39 -1.97
CA ALA A 36 1.56 9.41 -2.82
C ALA A 36 2.08 9.24 -4.25
N MET A 37 1.17 9.21 -5.21
CA MET A 37 1.56 9.26 -6.62
C MET A 37 2.08 10.65 -6.97
N VAL A 38 1.49 11.69 -6.36
CA VAL A 38 1.90 13.08 -6.54
C VAL A 38 2.48 13.57 -5.21
N PRO A 39 3.79 13.85 -5.14
CA PRO A 39 4.42 14.30 -3.90
C PRO A 39 3.82 15.62 -3.39
N PHE A 40 3.85 15.81 -2.09
CA PHE A 40 3.39 17.06 -1.47
C PHE A 40 4.06 18.29 -2.04
N ALA A 41 5.33 18.18 -2.42
CA ALA A 41 6.08 19.31 -2.96
C ALA A 41 5.45 19.89 -4.23
N PHE A 42 4.60 19.15 -4.91
CA PHE A 42 3.97 19.59 -6.15
C PHE A 42 2.55 20.10 -5.96
N GLY A 43 2.13 20.35 -4.72
CA GLY A 43 0.80 20.87 -4.46
C GLY A 43 -0.23 19.77 -4.30
N SER A 44 -1.18 19.63 -5.22
CA SER A 44 -2.33 18.73 -5.09
C SER A 44 -1.94 17.24 -4.97
N SER A 45 -1.39 16.88 -3.83
CA SER A 45 -0.97 15.51 -3.57
C SER A 45 -2.15 14.64 -3.16
N ASP A 46 -2.09 13.38 -3.56
CA ASP A 46 -3.04 12.34 -3.14
C ASP A 46 -2.65 11.70 -1.80
N GLY A 47 -1.55 12.18 -1.18
CA GLY A 47 -0.98 11.51 -0.01
C GLY A 47 -1.93 11.43 1.19
N LEU A 48 -2.61 12.52 1.51
CA LEU A 48 -3.51 12.53 2.67
C LEU A 48 -4.70 11.61 2.46
N PHE A 49 -5.26 11.59 1.26
CA PHE A 49 -6.37 10.69 0.96
C PHE A 49 -5.93 9.22 1.10
N ASN A 50 -4.77 8.89 0.53
CA ASN A 50 -4.25 7.53 0.59
C ASN A 50 -3.92 7.13 2.02
N LEU A 51 -3.35 8.03 2.81
CA LEU A 51 -3.03 7.74 4.20
C LEU A 51 -4.30 7.47 5.01
N GLY A 52 -5.32 8.30 4.85
CA GLY A 52 -6.59 8.09 5.53
C GLY A 52 -7.26 6.77 5.13
N SER A 53 -7.26 6.46 3.84
CA SER A 53 -7.81 5.19 3.36
C SER A 53 -7.05 4.00 3.95
N ALA A 54 -5.71 4.07 3.92
CA ALA A 54 -4.88 2.98 4.44
C ALA A 54 -5.10 2.78 5.94
N LEU A 55 -5.28 3.87 6.68
CA LEU A 55 -5.56 3.79 8.10
C LEU A 55 -6.88 3.06 8.36
N SER A 56 -7.88 3.28 7.53
CA SER A 56 -9.15 2.56 7.63
C SER A 56 -8.98 1.09 7.28
N PHE A 57 -8.29 0.79 6.19
CA PHE A 57 -8.08 -0.61 5.77
C PHE A 57 -7.32 -1.42 6.80
N VAL A 58 -6.26 -0.84 7.38
CA VAL A 58 -5.42 -1.59 8.32
C VAL A 58 -6.19 -2.04 9.56
N GLN A 59 -7.26 -1.35 9.88
CA GLN A 59 -8.05 -1.66 11.06
C GLN A 59 -9.01 -2.84 10.85
N VAL A 60 -9.35 -3.16 9.60
CA VAL A 60 -10.41 -4.14 9.32
C VAL A 60 -9.93 -5.36 8.55
N LEU A 61 -8.76 -5.29 7.90
CA LEU A 61 -8.29 -6.41 7.09
C LEU A 61 -7.72 -7.53 7.95
N PRO A 62 -7.84 -8.78 7.49
CA PRO A 62 -7.18 -9.90 8.16
C PRO A 62 -5.67 -9.84 7.98
N ALA A 63 -4.95 -10.68 8.72
CA ALA A 63 -3.50 -10.74 8.62
C ALA A 63 -3.07 -10.92 7.16
N GLY A 64 -2.06 -10.15 6.75
CA GLY A 64 -1.56 -10.17 5.39
C GLY A 64 -0.86 -8.86 5.07
N VAL A 65 -0.30 -8.78 3.88
CA VAL A 65 0.39 -7.59 3.40
C VAL A 65 -0.40 -7.04 2.22
N TYR A 66 -0.69 -5.75 2.28
CA TYR A 66 -1.57 -5.09 1.31
C TYR A 66 -0.98 -3.76 0.87
N ILE A 67 -1.43 -3.30 -0.28
CA ILE A 67 -1.16 -1.94 -0.75
C ILE A 67 -2.50 -1.23 -0.87
N ALA A 68 -2.59 -0.03 -0.28
CA ALA A 68 -3.79 0.80 -0.34
C ALA A 68 -3.46 2.07 -1.11
N MET A 69 -4.06 2.21 -2.29
CA MET A 69 -3.85 3.38 -3.15
C MET A 69 -5.16 3.74 -3.83
N ASN A 70 -5.41 5.03 -3.93
CA ASN A 70 -6.57 5.59 -4.64
C ASN A 70 -7.91 5.05 -4.13
N GLY A 71 -8.00 4.79 -2.82
CA GLY A 71 -9.22 4.30 -2.19
C GLY A 71 -9.47 2.83 -2.40
N ARG A 72 -8.49 2.10 -2.95
CA ARG A 72 -8.59 0.65 -3.19
C ARG A 72 -7.52 -0.07 -2.39
N CYS A 73 -7.81 -1.31 -2.05
CA CYS A 73 -6.89 -2.17 -1.33
C CYS A 73 -6.55 -3.39 -2.16
N PHE A 74 -5.27 -3.69 -2.29
CA PHE A 74 -4.78 -4.80 -3.10
C PHE A 74 -3.97 -5.75 -2.22
N ALA A 75 -4.18 -7.06 -2.39
CA ALA A 75 -3.26 -8.04 -1.80
C ALA A 75 -1.89 -7.91 -2.49
N TRP A 76 -0.82 -8.12 -1.72
CA TRP A 76 0.54 -7.88 -2.21
C TRP A 76 0.88 -8.64 -3.49
N HIS A 77 0.29 -9.81 -3.71
CA HIS A 77 0.61 -10.65 -4.86
C HIS A 77 -0.28 -10.38 -6.08
N ASN A 78 -1.21 -9.45 -5.97
CA ASN A 78 -2.14 -9.15 -7.07
C ASN A 78 -2.23 -7.65 -7.30
N VAL A 79 -1.07 -7.02 -7.43
CA VAL A 79 -1.01 -5.58 -7.62
C VAL A 79 0.20 -5.23 -8.46
N ARG A 80 0.04 -4.23 -9.31
CA ARG A 80 1.16 -3.63 -10.05
C ARG A 80 0.93 -2.14 -10.19
N LYS A 81 2.02 -1.41 -10.37
CA LYS A 81 1.95 0.01 -10.67
C LYS A 81 1.90 0.19 -12.18
N ASN A 82 0.81 0.75 -12.68
CA ASN A 82 0.67 1.10 -14.09
C ASN A 82 1.21 2.51 -14.27
N LYS A 83 2.48 2.62 -14.69
CA LYS A 83 3.13 3.92 -14.79
C LYS A 83 2.52 4.80 -15.87
N ALA A 84 2.03 4.19 -16.94
CA ALA A 84 1.43 4.94 -18.04
C ALA A 84 0.15 5.64 -17.59
N GLU A 85 -0.67 4.97 -16.78
CA GLU A 85 -1.92 5.51 -16.28
C GLU A 85 -1.78 6.23 -14.94
N GLY A 86 -0.65 6.06 -14.27
CA GLY A 86 -0.44 6.69 -12.97
C GLY A 86 -1.29 6.09 -11.85
N VAL A 87 -1.57 4.80 -11.91
CA VAL A 87 -2.41 4.13 -10.92
C VAL A 87 -1.82 2.79 -10.53
N PHE A 88 -2.28 2.27 -9.40
CA PHE A 88 -2.08 0.88 -9.02
C PHE A 88 -3.31 0.09 -9.45
N GLU A 89 -3.12 -1.13 -9.89
CA GLU A 89 -4.21 -1.94 -10.40
C GLU A 89 -3.94 -3.42 -10.13
N GLU A 90 -4.99 -4.22 -10.18
CA GLU A 90 -4.84 -5.66 -10.06
C GLU A 90 -4.16 -6.24 -11.28
N ILE A 91 -3.36 -7.29 -11.07
CA ILE A 91 -2.71 -7.99 -12.17
C ILE A 91 -3.74 -8.74 -12.98
N ARG A 92 -4.78 -9.26 -12.30
CA ARG A 92 -5.85 -9.96 -12.99
C ARG A 92 -7.20 -9.75 -12.29
#